data_297e942cccb61f8be73906b06ce652bf
#
_entry.id   297e942cccb61f8be73906b06ce652bf
#
_cell.length_a   1.000
_cell.length_b   1.000
_cell.length_c   1.000
_cell.angle_alpha   90.00
_cell.angle_beta   90.00
_cell.angle_gamma   90.00
#
_symmetry.space_group_name_H-M   'P 1'
#
loop_
_entity.id
_entity.type
_entity.pdbx_description
1 polymer ?
#
loop_
_entity_poly.entity_id
_entity_poly.type
_entity_poly.pdbx_seq_one_letter_code
_entity_poly.pdbx_strand_id
1 'polypeptide(L)'
;MLKQRIITAVVLLAILLPALFYPSHVPFACVMLVLVAAGAWEWGQLNGHGPRMSLFFGAEIFALCALSWWLGLLDRSLLPVWILASAAWVLGGAALLRVAVPGWPRVPRAMRLVGGLLMLWVAWMAAVQARMVGINFLLSILVLVWVADVFAYFSGRTFGLRFTRGKLAPTISPGKSWEGVWGGMLGVIVLALGWVWADAAVRPAVVSLYTRLAERGWWLLLIGVIFLAAMSVVGDLVESLIKRSAGAKDSSALLPGHGGVLDRVDALLPTLPIAMMLAFL
;
A
#
# COMPACT_ATOMS: atom_id res chain seq x y z
N MET A 1 17.48 -10.82 17.18
CA MET A 1 16.84 -10.32 15.94
C MET A 1 15.64 -11.15 15.50
N LEU A 2 15.73 -12.49 15.23
CA LEU A 2 14.57 -13.28 14.77
C LEU A 2 13.42 -13.33 15.80
N LYS A 3 13.73 -13.53 17.09
CA LYS A 3 12.74 -13.54 18.17
C LYS A 3 11.91 -12.26 18.25
N GLN A 4 12.55 -11.10 18.12
CA GLN A 4 11.85 -9.79 18.12
C GLN A 4 10.90 -9.66 16.92
N ARG A 5 11.34 -10.10 15.73
CA ARG A 5 10.48 -10.11 14.53
C ARG A 5 9.24 -10.97 14.73
N ILE A 6 9.41 -12.19 15.23
CA ILE A 6 8.28 -13.10 15.49
C ILE A 6 7.30 -12.47 16.48
N ILE A 7 7.79 -11.94 17.60
CA ILE A 7 6.94 -11.31 18.63
C ILE A 7 6.15 -10.13 18.03
N THR A 8 6.82 -9.21 17.33
CA THR A 8 6.16 -8.05 16.71
C THR A 8 5.11 -8.49 15.69
N ALA A 9 5.40 -9.47 14.84
CA ALA A 9 4.43 -9.99 13.87
C ALA A 9 3.22 -10.62 14.58
N VAL A 10 3.44 -11.45 15.62
CA VAL A 10 2.35 -12.07 16.39
C VAL A 10 1.48 -11.02 17.08
N VAL A 11 2.08 -9.98 17.70
CA VAL A 11 1.33 -8.90 18.35
C VAL A 11 0.51 -8.12 17.32
N LEU A 12 1.09 -7.74 16.18
CA LEU A 12 0.37 -7.03 15.12
C LEU A 12 -0.79 -7.87 14.58
N LEU A 13 -0.57 -9.15 14.32
CA LEU A 13 -1.62 -10.05 13.84
C LEU A 13 -2.70 -10.28 14.91
N ALA A 14 -2.32 -10.41 16.19
CA ALA A 14 -3.26 -10.57 17.30
C ALA A 14 -4.18 -9.35 17.48
N ILE A 15 -3.76 -8.16 17.06
CA ILE A 15 -4.59 -6.95 17.05
C ILE A 15 -5.37 -6.83 15.74
N LEU A 16 -4.70 -7.00 14.61
CA LEU A 16 -5.28 -6.75 13.29
C LEU A 16 -6.34 -7.79 12.90
N LEU A 17 -6.10 -9.08 13.15
CA LEU A 17 -7.03 -10.13 12.74
C LEU A 17 -8.38 -10.05 13.47
N PRO A 18 -8.44 -9.92 14.82
CA PRO A 18 -9.73 -9.70 15.49
C PRO A 18 -10.44 -8.44 15.02
N ALA A 19 -9.72 -7.34 14.81
CA ALA A 19 -10.30 -6.11 14.30
C ALA A 19 -10.84 -6.25 12.87
N LEU A 20 -10.14 -6.99 12.01
CA LEU A 20 -10.54 -7.26 10.64
C LEU A 20 -11.79 -8.14 10.57
N PHE A 21 -11.86 -9.21 11.38
CA PHE A 21 -12.96 -10.18 11.38
C PHE A 21 -14.13 -9.80 12.28
N TYR A 22 -14.02 -8.71 13.05
CA TYR A 22 -15.13 -8.23 13.87
C TYR A 22 -16.35 -7.89 12.99
N PRO A 23 -17.59 -8.14 13.43
CA PRO A 23 -18.79 -7.89 12.60
C PRO A 23 -18.90 -6.45 12.09
N SER A 24 -18.53 -5.46 12.92
CA SER A 24 -18.48 -4.05 12.53
C SER A 24 -17.10 -3.68 11.97
N HIS A 25 -17.07 -2.72 11.04
CA HIS A 25 -15.83 -2.15 10.50
C HIS A 25 -15.08 -1.24 11.49
N VAL A 26 -15.75 -0.82 12.59
CA VAL A 26 -15.23 0.17 13.55
C VAL A 26 -13.89 -0.22 14.18
N PRO A 27 -13.69 -1.43 14.74
CA PRO A 27 -12.39 -1.81 15.30
C PRO A 27 -11.27 -1.77 14.26
N PHE A 28 -11.54 -2.22 13.03
CA PHE A 28 -10.56 -2.16 11.94
C PHE A 28 -10.21 -0.70 11.60
N ALA A 29 -11.20 0.18 11.48
CA ALA A 29 -10.99 1.60 11.20
C ALA A 29 -10.15 2.28 12.29
N CYS A 30 -10.38 1.95 13.58
CA CYS A 30 -9.59 2.46 14.70
C CYS A 30 -8.13 1.96 14.65
N VAL A 31 -7.89 0.68 14.39
CA VAL A 31 -6.53 0.15 14.26
C VAL A 31 -5.80 0.81 13.10
N MET A 32 -6.45 0.92 11.94
CA MET A 32 -5.86 1.60 10.77
C MET A 32 -5.60 3.08 11.04
N LEU A 33 -6.45 3.75 11.81
CA LEU A 33 -6.26 5.15 12.21
C LEU A 33 -4.98 5.34 13.04
N VAL A 34 -4.73 4.45 14.00
CA VAL A 34 -3.50 4.48 14.80
C VAL A 34 -2.27 4.23 13.92
N LEU A 35 -2.34 3.26 13.01
CA LEU A 35 -1.23 2.95 12.11
C LEU A 35 -0.93 4.12 11.17
N VAL A 36 -1.95 4.76 10.61
CA VAL A 36 -1.78 5.90 9.71
C VAL A 36 -1.23 7.12 10.45
N ALA A 37 -1.67 7.37 11.70
CA ALA A 37 -1.10 8.42 12.55
C ALA A 37 0.39 8.16 12.86
N ALA A 38 0.76 6.91 13.15
CA ALA A 38 2.16 6.53 13.33
C ALA A 38 2.95 6.73 12.02
N GLY A 39 2.40 6.34 10.86
CA GLY A 39 2.99 6.60 9.55
C GLY A 39 3.18 8.10 9.25
N ALA A 40 2.26 8.95 9.65
CA ALA A 40 2.39 10.41 9.49
C ALA A 40 3.49 10.99 10.39
N TRP A 41 3.66 10.46 11.60
CA TRP A 41 4.80 10.78 12.45
C TRP A 41 6.13 10.39 11.79
N GLU A 42 6.26 9.20 11.24
CA GLU A 42 7.43 8.74 10.49
C GLU A 42 7.68 9.62 9.26
N TRP A 43 6.61 9.95 8.54
CA TRP A 43 6.66 10.84 7.37
C TRP A 43 7.25 12.20 7.70
N GLY A 44 6.87 12.78 8.84
CA GLY A 44 7.44 14.02 9.35
C GLY A 44 8.96 13.92 9.56
N GLN A 45 9.44 12.84 10.17
CA GLN A 45 10.86 12.61 10.40
C GLN A 45 11.65 12.43 9.10
N LEU A 46 11.12 11.65 8.15
CA LEU A 46 11.73 11.45 6.83
C LEU A 46 11.85 12.77 6.04
N ASN A 47 10.98 13.76 6.32
CA ASN A 47 11.04 15.10 5.75
C ASN A 47 11.89 16.10 6.55
N GLY A 48 12.66 15.61 7.55
CA GLY A 48 13.62 16.40 8.31
C GLY A 48 12.98 17.26 9.42
N HIS A 49 11.79 16.91 9.88
CA HIS A 49 11.18 17.53 11.05
C HIS A 49 11.60 16.85 12.35
N GLY A 50 11.76 17.65 13.41
CA GLY A 50 12.10 17.13 14.73
C GLY A 50 10.94 16.32 15.36
N PRO A 51 11.22 15.54 16.44
CA PRO A 51 10.24 14.61 17.02
C PRO A 51 8.92 15.25 17.44
N ARG A 52 8.95 16.47 18.02
CA ARG A 52 7.74 17.20 18.44
C ARG A 52 6.85 17.57 17.26
N MET A 53 7.45 18.11 16.18
CA MET A 53 6.69 18.49 14.99
C MET A 53 6.16 17.26 14.26
N SER A 54 6.91 16.17 14.21
CA SER A 54 6.44 14.91 13.65
C SER A 54 5.24 14.34 14.40
N LEU A 55 5.22 14.48 15.75
CA LEU A 55 4.07 14.08 16.54
C LEU A 55 2.83 14.93 16.23
N PHE A 56 3.02 16.22 15.93
CA PHE A 56 1.93 17.09 15.48
C PHE A 56 1.31 16.58 14.17
N PHE A 57 2.11 16.15 13.19
CA PHE A 57 1.58 15.58 11.94
C PHE A 57 0.82 14.27 12.17
N GLY A 58 1.26 13.44 13.12
CA GLY A 58 0.51 12.26 13.54
C GLY A 58 -0.86 12.64 14.14
N ALA A 59 -0.91 13.65 14.99
CA ALA A 59 -2.15 14.16 15.57
C ALA A 59 -3.06 14.83 14.53
N GLU A 60 -2.49 15.56 13.58
CA GLU A 60 -3.22 16.20 12.47
C GLU A 60 -3.92 15.17 11.58
N ILE A 61 -3.22 14.13 11.18
CA ILE A 61 -3.81 13.03 10.38
C ILE A 61 -4.87 12.28 11.20
N PHE A 62 -4.62 12.04 12.48
CA PHE A 62 -5.61 11.43 13.35
C PHE A 62 -6.90 12.26 13.38
N ALA A 63 -6.77 13.57 13.59
CA ALA A 63 -7.90 14.48 13.61
C ALA A 63 -8.63 14.57 12.26
N LEU A 64 -7.88 14.60 11.15
CA LEU A 64 -8.44 14.62 9.79
C LEU A 64 -9.24 13.34 9.48
N CYS A 65 -8.72 12.17 9.81
CA CYS A 65 -9.41 10.90 9.64
C CYS A 65 -10.66 10.81 10.54
N ALA A 66 -10.54 11.21 11.82
CA ALA A 66 -11.66 11.21 12.75
C ALA A 66 -12.75 12.19 12.30
N LEU A 67 -12.40 13.38 11.84
CA LEU A 67 -13.32 14.36 11.27
C LEU A 67 -14.01 13.82 10.01
N SER A 68 -13.25 13.18 9.11
CA SER A 68 -13.79 12.57 7.90
C SER A 68 -14.83 11.50 8.23
N TRP A 69 -14.56 10.71 9.25
CA TRP A 69 -15.49 9.71 9.74
C TRP A 69 -16.74 10.36 10.35
N TRP A 70 -16.57 11.33 11.22
CA TRP A 70 -17.68 12.06 11.86
C TRP A 70 -18.59 12.77 10.86
N LEU A 71 -18.01 13.31 9.76
CA LEU A 71 -18.76 13.94 8.65
C LEU A 71 -19.44 12.91 7.71
N GLY A 72 -19.33 11.62 7.97
CA GLY A 72 -19.93 10.56 7.16
C GLY A 72 -19.29 10.43 5.77
N LEU A 73 -18.04 10.85 5.56
CA LEU A 73 -17.36 10.70 4.27
C LEU A 73 -17.16 9.23 3.89
N LEU A 74 -17.04 8.34 4.88
CA LEU A 74 -16.88 6.91 4.63
C LEU A 74 -18.15 6.26 4.02
N ASP A 75 -19.32 6.86 4.22
CA ASP A 75 -20.59 6.35 3.70
C ASP A 75 -20.94 6.92 2.31
N ARG A 76 -20.08 7.81 1.78
CA ARG A 76 -20.29 8.45 0.48
C ARG A 76 -19.51 7.74 -0.62
N SER A 77 -19.99 7.86 -1.86
CA SER A 77 -19.19 7.49 -3.02
C SER A 77 -18.02 8.46 -3.18
N LEU A 78 -16.81 7.95 -3.06
CA LEU A 78 -15.56 8.71 -3.19
C LEU A 78 -14.84 8.42 -4.51
N LEU A 79 -15.56 7.95 -5.54
CA LEU A 79 -14.97 7.63 -6.84
C LEU A 79 -14.09 8.76 -7.41
N PRO A 80 -14.48 10.05 -7.37
CA PRO A 80 -13.59 11.12 -7.82
C PRO A 80 -12.28 11.20 -7.03
N VAL A 81 -12.32 10.94 -5.71
CA VAL A 81 -11.11 10.89 -4.86
C VAL A 81 -10.21 9.74 -5.28
N TRP A 82 -10.78 8.56 -5.56
CA TRP A 82 -10.02 7.39 -6.03
C TRP A 82 -9.37 7.63 -7.39
N ILE A 83 -10.08 8.29 -8.32
CA ILE A 83 -9.52 8.67 -9.64
C ILE A 83 -8.35 9.65 -9.47
N LEU A 84 -8.53 10.71 -8.68
CA LEU A 84 -7.49 11.72 -8.44
C LEU A 84 -6.27 11.13 -7.74
N ALA A 85 -6.49 10.30 -6.71
CA ALA A 85 -5.41 9.63 -6.00
C ALA A 85 -4.65 8.65 -6.90
N SER A 86 -5.37 7.89 -7.74
CA SER A 86 -4.77 6.98 -8.72
C SER A 86 -3.93 7.73 -9.73
N ALA A 87 -4.44 8.84 -10.28
CA ALA A 87 -3.71 9.70 -11.19
C ALA A 87 -2.46 10.32 -10.53
N ALA A 88 -2.59 10.78 -9.28
CA ALA A 88 -1.47 11.33 -8.51
C ALA A 88 -0.38 10.27 -8.27
N TRP A 89 -0.75 9.02 -7.95
CA TRP A 89 0.21 7.94 -7.79
C TRP A 89 0.90 7.54 -9.10
N VAL A 90 0.16 7.44 -10.20
CA VAL A 90 0.73 7.10 -11.51
C VAL A 90 1.67 8.20 -11.99
N LEU A 91 1.20 9.45 -12.03
CA LEU A 91 1.98 10.57 -12.55
C LEU A 91 3.10 10.98 -11.58
N GLY A 92 2.77 11.13 -10.30
CA GLY A 92 3.71 11.50 -9.25
C GLY A 92 4.76 10.42 -9.02
N GLY A 93 4.36 9.16 -8.94
CA GLY A 93 5.27 8.02 -8.82
C GLY A 93 6.23 7.94 -10.01
N ALA A 94 5.72 8.02 -11.24
CA ALA A 94 6.56 8.05 -12.44
C ALA A 94 7.53 9.24 -12.45
N ALA A 95 7.09 10.43 -12.06
CA ALA A 95 7.94 11.62 -11.98
C ALA A 95 9.04 11.44 -10.91
N LEU A 96 8.69 10.94 -9.71
CA LEU A 96 9.65 10.71 -8.63
C LEU A 96 10.68 9.65 -9.00
N LEU A 97 10.27 8.53 -9.60
CA LEU A 97 11.19 7.49 -10.02
C LEU A 97 12.13 7.95 -11.13
N ARG A 98 11.69 8.87 -12.02
CA ARG A 98 12.54 9.49 -13.05
C ARG A 98 13.64 10.34 -12.46
N VAL A 99 13.31 11.20 -11.47
CA VAL A 99 14.28 12.11 -10.86
C VAL A 99 15.15 11.42 -9.81
N ALA A 100 14.76 10.24 -9.39
CA ALA A 100 15.46 9.37 -8.44
C ALA A 100 15.79 10.07 -7.11
N VAL A 101 16.73 9.49 -6.32
CA VAL A 101 17.10 10.00 -5.00
C VAL A 101 17.54 11.48 -5.00
N PRO A 102 18.35 11.98 -5.96
CA PRO A 102 18.77 13.39 -5.99
C PRO A 102 17.65 14.38 -6.30
N GLY A 103 16.53 13.90 -6.87
CA GLY A 103 15.39 14.76 -7.24
C GLY A 103 14.48 15.09 -6.07
N TRP A 104 14.35 14.19 -5.09
CA TRP A 104 13.45 14.38 -3.95
C TRP A 104 13.70 15.69 -3.17
N PRO A 105 14.94 16.05 -2.81
CA PRO A 105 15.21 17.32 -2.12
C PRO A 105 14.81 18.57 -2.90
N ARG A 106 14.66 18.51 -4.23
CA ARG A 106 14.24 19.63 -5.08
C ARG A 106 12.75 19.92 -4.98
N VAL A 107 11.95 18.94 -4.57
CA VAL A 107 10.52 19.13 -4.31
C VAL A 107 10.35 19.99 -3.05
N PRO A 108 9.58 21.09 -3.08
CA PRO A 108 9.38 21.95 -1.91
C PRO A 108 8.90 21.13 -0.68
N ARG A 109 9.45 21.43 0.49
CA ARG A 109 9.14 20.68 1.73
C ARG A 109 7.64 20.61 2.03
N ALA A 110 6.93 21.75 1.84
CA ALA A 110 5.49 21.79 2.04
C ALA A 110 4.74 20.82 1.12
N MET A 111 5.12 20.75 -0.17
CA MET A 111 4.49 19.82 -1.12
C MET A 111 4.76 18.37 -0.76
N ARG A 112 6.00 18.04 -0.33
CA ARG A 112 6.33 16.70 0.15
C ARG A 112 5.48 16.32 1.34
N LEU A 113 5.42 17.22 2.35
CA LEU A 113 4.69 16.99 3.58
C LEU A 113 3.19 16.80 3.31
N VAL A 114 2.56 17.78 2.66
CA VAL A 114 1.12 17.75 2.35
C VAL A 114 0.79 16.56 1.44
N GLY A 115 1.59 16.30 0.41
CA GLY A 115 1.36 15.19 -0.51
C GLY A 115 1.35 13.83 0.21
N GLY A 116 2.31 13.57 1.11
CA GLY A 116 2.34 12.32 1.86
C GLY A 116 1.21 12.20 2.89
N LEU A 117 0.88 13.30 3.60
CA LEU A 117 -0.26 13.30 4.52
C LEU A 117 -1.58 13.03 3.80
N LEU A 118 -1.79 13.63 2.62
CA LEU A 118 -2.96 13.36 1.79
C LEU A 118 -3.01 11.90 1.32
N MET A 119 -1.89 11.32 0.90
CA MET A 119 -1.83 9.92 0.48
C MET A 119 -2.12 8.95 1.63
N LEU A 120 -1.63 9.25 2.83
CA LEU A 120 -1.95 8.47 4.05
C LEU A 120 -3.43 8.55 4.40
N TRP A 121 -4.02 9.75 4.36
CA TRP A 121 -5.45 9.96 4.59
C TRP A 121 -6.31 9.19 3.58
N VAL A 122 -5.99 9.29 2.29
CA VAL A 122 -6.68 8.58 1.21
C VAL A 122 -6.55 7.07 1.37
N ALA A 123 -5.35 6.56 1.72
CA ALA A 123 -5.14 5.14 1.94
C ALA A 123 -5.96 4.61 3.12
N TRP A 124 -6.06 5.39 4.22
CA TRP A 124 -6.93 5.05 5.34
C TRP A 124 -8.40 4.96 4.92
N MET A 125 -8.91 5.98 4.21
CA MET A 125 -10.29 5.95 3.72
C MET A 125 -10.55 4.77 2.79
N ALA A 126 -9.62 4.48 1.88
CA ALA A 126 -9.74 3.36 0.95
C ALA A 126 -9.74 2.01 1.69
N ALA A 127 -8.88 1.83 2.69
CA ALA A 127 -8.84 0.61 3.51
C ALA A 127 -10.15 0.40 4.29
N VAL A 128 -10.68 1.47 4.92
CA VAL A 128 -11.91 1.39 5.70
C VAL A 128 -13.11 1.13 4.79
N GLN A 129 -13.24 1.86 3.68
CA GLN A 129 -14.31 1.60 2.71
C GLN A 129 -14.21 0.20 2.09
N ALA A 130 -13.01 -0.29 1.77
CA ALA A 130 -12.84 -1.66 1.28
C ALA A 130 -13.31 -2.69 2.33
N ARG A 131 -13.06 -2.43 3.63
CA ARG A 131 -13.59 -3.26 4.73
C ARG A 131 -15.12 -3.18 4.85
N MET A 132 -15.70 -1.99 4.64
CA MET A 132 -17.17 -1.80 4.62
C MET A 132 -17.82 -2.52 3.44
N VAL A 133 -17.17 -2.57 2.28
CA VAL A 133 -17.62 -3.41 1.15
C VAL A 133 -17.67 -4.88 1.57
N GLY A 134 -16.62 -5.38 2.21
CA GLY A 134 -16.60 -6.74 2.75
C GLY A 134 -15.18 -7.26 3.00
N ILE A 135 -15.08 -8.23 3.90
CA ILE A 135 -13.80 -8.86 4.26
C ILE A 135 -13.14 -9.52 3.05
N ASN A 136 -13.89 -10.27 2.25
CA ASN A 136 -13.37 -10.95 1.06
C ASN A 136 -12.81 -9.94 0.04
N PHE A 137 -13.51 -8.82 -0.15
CA PHE A 137 -13.05 -7.73 -1.01
C PHE A 137 -11.74 -7.11 -0.52
N LEU A 138 -11.66 -6.74 0.77
CA LEU A 138 -10.43 -6.16 1.33
C LEU A 138 -9.28 -7.17 1.31
N LEU A 139 -9.52 -8.43 1.71
CA LEU A 139 -8.50 -9.47 1.69
C LEU A 139 -7.92 -9.69 0.30
N SER A 140 -8.74 -9.64 -0.76
CA SER A 140 -8.24 -9.79 -2.13
C SER A 140 -7.23 -8.70 -2.51
N ILE A 141 -7.37 -7.48 -1.96
CA ILE A 141 -6.41 -6.38 -2.18
C ILE A 141 -5.13 -6.59 -1.35
N LEU A 142 -5.27 -6.94 -0.06
CA LEU A 142 -4.12 -7.14 0.82
C LEU A 142 -3.25 -8.32 0.38
N VAL A 143 -3.88 -9.44 0.04
CA VAL A 143 -3.18 -10.66 -0.40
C VAL A 143 -2.52 -10.45 -1.77
N LEU A 144 -3.08 -9.60 -2.65
CA LEU A 144 -2.43 -9.22 -3.90
C LEU A 144 -1.01 -8.68 -3.65
N VAL A 145 -0.87 -7.72 -2.74
CA VAL A 145 0.41 -7.10 -2.42
C VAL A 145 1.38 -8.15 -1.85
N TRP A 146 0.92 -8.97 -0.91
CA TRP A 146 1.77 -10.00 -0.33
C TRP A 146 2.24 -11.04 -1.35
N VAL A 147 1.36 -11.47 -2.25
CA VAL A 147 1.71 -12.42 -3.30
C VAL A 147 2.65 -11.78 -4.32
N ALA A 148 2.42 -10.51 -4.70
CA ALA A 148 3.32 -9.78 -5.56
C ALA A 148 4.75 -9.76 -4.97
N ASP A 149 4.89 -9.43 -3.68
CA ASP A 149 6.18 -9.36 -3.00
C ASP A 149 6.87 -10.72 -2.89
N VAL A 150 6.12 -11.76 -2.46
CA VAL A 150 6.66 -13.12 -2.31
C VAL A 150 7.14 -13.67 -3.66
N PHE A 151 6.34 -13.56 -4.70
CA PHE A 151 6.71 -14.04 -6.03
C PHE A 151 7.83 -13.19 -6.65
N ALA A 152 7.82 -11.87 -6.42
CA ALA A 152 8.91 -11.00 -6.84
C ALA A 152 10.24 -11.38 -6.18
N TYR A 153 10.22 -11.69 -4.88
CA TYR A 153 11.41 -12.13 -4.14
C TYR A 153 11.97 -13.44 -4.71
N PHE A 154 11.15 -14.47 -4.85
CA PHE A 154 11.62 -15.76 -5.37
C PHE A 154 12.07 -15.69 -6.82
N SER A 155 11.31 -15.03 -7.69
CA SER A 155 11.66 -14.86 -9.09
C SER A 155 12.91 -14.02 -9.26
N GLY A 156 13.05 -12.93 -8.52
CA GLY A 156 14.22 -12.07 -8.54
C GLY A 156 15.48 -12.79 -8.03
N ARG A 157 15.34 -13.65 -7.02
CA ARG A 157 16.45 -14.46 -6.49
C ARG A 157 16.88 -15.57 -7.45
N THR A 158 15.92 -16.21 -8.14
CA THR A 158 16.20 -17.36 -9.02
C THR A 158 16.62 -16.95 -10.41
N PHE A 159 16.00 -15.91 -10.96
CA PHE A 159 16.15 -15.49 -12.34
C PHE A 159 16.77 -14.09 -12.51
N GLY A 160 17.03 -13.38 -11.43
CA GLY A 160 17.50 -11.99 -11.51
C GLY A 160 18.74 -11.82 -12.38
N LEU A 161 18.68 -10.89 -13.34
CA LEU A 161 19.70 -10.61 -14.36
C LEU A 161 19.94 -11.74 -15.38
N ARG A 162 19.06 -12.74 -15.46
CA ARG A 162 19.15 -13.78 -16.50
C ARG A 162 18.61 -13.29 -17.86
N PHE A 163 17.54 -12.52 -17.83
CA PHE A 163 16.82 -12.05 -19.01
C PHE A 163 17.05 -10.57 -19.29
N THR A 164 17.40 -9.80 -18.25
CA THR A 164 17.67 -8.36 -18.36
C THR A 164 19.13 -8.04 -18.07
N ARG A 165 19.65 -6.99 -18.75
CA ARG A 165 21.04 -6.52 -18.55
C ARG A 165 21.20 -5.55 -17.38
N GLY A 166 20.12 -5.12 -16.75
CA GLY A 166 20.12 -4.12 -15.69
C GLY A 166 19.12 -4.38 -14.59
N LYS A 167 19.42 -3.88 -13.40
CA LYS A 167 18.50 -3.90 -12.26
C LYS A 167 17.36 -2.91 -12.45
N LEU A 168 16.24 -3.12 -11.77
CA LEU A 168 15.05 -2.26 -11.86
C LEU A 168 15.34 -0.82 -11.41
N ALA A 169 15.94 -0.64 -10.25
CA ALA A 169 16.19 0.68 -9.66
C ALA A 169 17.50 0.65 -8.82
N PRO A 170 18.70 0.65 -9.46
CA PRO A 170 19.98 0.44 -8.77
C PRO A 170 20.27 1.44 -7.65
N THR A 171 19.90 2.70 -7.84
CA THR A 171 20.15 3.80 -6.89
C THR A 171 19.15 3.87 -5.73
N ILE A 172 17.97 3.27 -5.90
CA ILE A 172 16.87 3.30 -4.92
C ILE A 172 16.85 2.00 -4.13
N SER A 173 16.73 0.87 -4.83
CA SER A 173 16.64 -0.46 -4.26
C SER A 173 17.48 -1.45 -5.09
N PRO A 174 18.78 -1.62 -4.78
CA PRO A 174 19.69 -2.43 -5.58
C PRO A 174 19.37 -3.93 -5.60
N GLY A 175 18.49 -4.40 -4.70
CA GLY A 175 18.02 -5.79 -4.65
C GLY A 175 16.93 -6.13 -5.66
N LYS A 176 16.23 -5.14 -6.23
CA LYS A 176 15.10 -5.38 -7.15
C LYS A 176 15.55 -5.60 -8.58
N SER A 177 14.94 -6.58 -9.26
CA SER A 177 15.15 -6.92 -10.67
C SER A 177 13.85 -6.89 -11.46
N TRP A 178 13.95 -6.77 -12.79
CA TRP A 178 12.81 -6.85 -13.69
C TRP A 178 12.15 -8.23 -13.66
N GLU A 179 12.94 -9.29 -13.56
CA GLU A 179 12.47 -10.66 -13.45
C GLU A 179 11.64 -10.86 -12.17
N GLY A 180 12.01 -10.16 -11.09
CA GLY A 180 11.20 -10.11 -9.88
C GLY A 180 9.84 -9.48 -10.14
N VAL A 181 9.79 -8.33 -10.81
CA VAL A 181 8.50 -7.67 -11.15
C VAL A 181 7.62 -8.58 -12.02
N TRP A 182 8.18 -9.20 -13.04
CA TRP A 182 7.42 -10.11 -13.90
C TRP A 182 6.90 -11.33 -13.13
N GLY A 183 7.73 -11.90 -12.25
CA GLY A 183 7.32 -12.99 -11.37
C GLY A 183 6.21 -12.60 -10.41
N GLY A 184 6.28 -11.40 -9.81
CA GLY A 184 5.22 -10.83 -9.00
C GLY A 184 3.90 -10.68 -9.76
N MET A 185 3.94 -10.11 -10.97
CA MET A 185 2.77 -9.99 -11.84
C MET A 185 2.15 -11.35 -12.18
N LEU A 186 2.98 -12.34 -12.54
CA LEU A 186 2.52 -13.70 -12.81
C LEU A 186 1.86 -14.33 -11.58
N GLY A 187 2.49 -14.19 -10.40
CA GLY A 187 1.92 -14.69 -9.13
C GLY A 187 0.56 -14.09 -8.83
N VAL A 188 0.39 -12.78 -9.09
CA VAL A 188 -0.89 -12.08 -8.89
C VAL A 188 -1.95 -12.54 -9.90
N ILE A 189 -1.58 -12.81 -11.16
CA ILE A 189 -2.53 -13.37 -12.14
C ILE A 189 -3.01 -14.74 -11.67
N VAL A 190 -2.10 -15.63 -11.27
CA VAL A 190 -2.47 -16.96 -10.75
C VAL A 190 -3.37 -16.84 -9.51
N LEU A 191 -3.03 -15.95 -8.58
CA LEU A 191 -3.86 -15.65 -7.42
C LEU A 191 -5.26 -15.21 -7.83
N ALA A 192 -5.38 -14.25 -8.75
CA ALA A 192 -6.66 -13.68 -9.17
C ALA A 192 -7.56 -14.74 -9.82
N LEU A 193 -7.01 -15.56 -10.71
CA LEU A 193 -7.76 -16.67 -11.34
C LEU A 193 -8.22 -17.71 -10.31
N GLY A 194 -7.33 -18.10 -9.39
CA GLY A 194 -7.68 -19.03 -8.30
C GLY A 194 -8.74 -18.47 -7.36
N TRP A 195 -8.70 -17.16 -7.08
CA TRP A 195 -9.68 -16.50 -6.22
C TRP A 195 -11.06 -16.38 -6.88
N VAL A 196 -11.12 -16.06 -8.18
CA VAL A 196 -12.37 -16.06 -8.96
C VAL A 196 -13.00 -17.46 -8.95
N TRP A 197 -12.20 -18.51 -9.12
CA TRP A 197 -12.65 -19.88 -9.02
C TRP A 197 -13.17 -20.21 -7.61
N ALA A 198 -12.46 -19.79 -6.57
CA ALA A 198 -12.88 -19.98 -5.17
C ALA A 198 -14.18 -19.24 -4.86
N ASP A 199 -14.34 -17.99 -5.29
CA ASP A 199 -15.59 -17.23 -5.14
C ASP A 199 -16.77 -17.94 -5.84
N ALA A 200 -16.54 -18.49 -7.04
CA ALA A 200 -17.58 -19.25 -7.76
C ALA A 200 -17.98 -20.54 -7.03
N ALA A 201 -17.02 -21.22 -6.35
CA ALA A 201 -17.29 -22.43 -5.59
C ALA A 201 -17.97 -22.16 -4.24
N VAL A 202 -17.47 -21.15 -3.48
CA VAL A 202 -17.95 -20.84 -2.12
C VAL A 202 -19.18 -19.94 -2.12
N ARG A 203 -19.35 -19.12 -3.17
CA ARG A 203 -20.43 -18.12 -3.33
C ARG A 203 -20.56 -17.19 -2.11
N PRO A 204 -19.51 -16.43 -1.77
CA PRO A 204 -19.54 -15.54 -0.64
C PRO A 204 -20.60 -14.44 -0.81
N ALA A 205 -21.12 -13.91 0.31
CA ALA A 205 -22.08 -12.81 0.28
C ALA A 205 -21.53 -11.54 -0.41
N VAL A 206 -20.22 -11.33 -0.33
CA VAL A 206 -19.51 -10.26 -1.03
C VAL A 206 -18.34 -10.86 -1.79
N VAL A 207 -18.35 -10.67 -3.10
CA VAL A 207 -17.28 -11.16 -3.99
C VAL A 207 -16.01 -10.33 -3.85
N SER A 208 -14.87 -10.94 -4.21
CA SER A 208 -13.57 -10.29 -4.25
C SER A 208 -13.47 -9.18 -5.30
N LEU A 209 -12.41 -8.38 -5.24
CA LEU A 209 -12.04 -7.44 -6.30
C LEU A 209 -11.91 -8.18 -7.65
N TYR A 210 -11.29 -9.35 -7.64
CA TYR A 210 -11.02 -10.11 -8.86
C TYR A 210 -12.30 -10.56 -9.57
N THR A 211 -13.25 -11.08 -8.81
CA THR A 211 -14.54 -11.50 -9.36
C THR A 211 -15.31 -10.31 -9.93
N ARG A 212 -15.31 -9.17 -9.23
CA ARG A 212 -15.93 -7.93 -9.76
C ARG A 212 -15.33 -7.49 -11.08
N LEU A 213 -13.99 -7.57 -11.22
CA LEU A 213 -13.32 -7.23 -12.47
C LEU A 213 -13.62 -8.25 -13.56
N ALA A 214 -13.62 -9.55 -13.23
CA ALA A 214 -13.94 -10.64 -14.17
C ALA A 214 -15.36 -10.57 -14.71
N GLU A 215 -16.34 -10.21 -13.88
CA GLU A 215 -17.75 -10.01 -14.27
C GLU A 215 -17.94 -8.89 -15.29
N ARG A 216 -17.06 -7.86 -15.26
CA ARG A 216 -17.05 -6.79 -16.26
C ARG A 216 -16.26 -7.16 -17.52
N GLY A 217 -15.35 -8.12 -17.40
CA GLY A 217 -14.55 -8.64 -18.52
C GLY A 217 -13.20 -9.20 -18.07
N TRP A 218 -12.86 -10.36 -18.58
CA TRP A 218 -11.58 -11.03 -18.29
C TRP A 218 -10.36 -10.17 -18.65
N TRP A 219 -10.45 -9.37 -19.69
CA TRP A 219 -9.39 -8.40 -20.04
C TRP A 219 -9.21 -7.34 -18.96
N LEU A 220 -10.30 -6.88 -18.34
CA LEU A 220 -10.25 -5.90 -17.25
C LEU A 220 -9.63 -6.51 -15.97
N LEU A 221 -9.95 -7.78 -15.68
CA LEU A 221 -9.27 -8.51 -14.60
C LEU A 221 -7.76 -8.55 -14.86
N LEU A 222 -7.31 -9.01 -16.03
CA LEU A 222 -5.89 -9.16 -16.32
C LEU A 222 -5.14 -7.84 -16.29
N ILE A 223 -5.64 -6.82 -16.99
CA ILE A 223 -5.01 -5.49 -16.98
C ILE A 223 -5.04 -4.88 -15.57
N GLY A 224 -6.16 -4.99 -14.85
CA GLY A 224 -6.33 -4.45 -13.52
C GLY A 224 -5.36 -5.06 -12.51
N VAL A 225 -5.19 -6.37 -12.47
CA VAL A 225 -4.28 -7.02 -11.52
C VAL A 225 -2.81 -6.78 -11.85
N ILE A 226 -2.44 -6.75 -13.14
CA ILE A 226 -1.08 -6.39 -13.58
C ILE A 226 -0.79 -4.94 -13.19
N PHE A 227 -1.73 -4.03 -13.40
CA PHE A 227 -1.58 -2.64 -13.03
C PHE A 227 -1.44 -2.46 -11.51
N LEU A 228 -2.26 -3.14 -10.70
CA LEU A 228 -2.14 -3.12 -9.24
C LEU A 228 -0.80 -3.69 -8.77
N ALA A 229 -0.34 -4.80 -9.35
CA ALA A 229 0.97 -5.36 -9.05
C ALA A 229 2.12 -4.39 -9.42
N ALA A 230 2.03 -3.71 -10.56
CA ALA A 230 3.00 -2.68 -10.95
C ALA A 230 2.99 -1.51 -9.95
N MET A 231 1.80 -1.07 -9.53
CA MET A 231 1.68 0.06 -8.61
C MET A 231 2.12 -0.30 -7.19
N SER A 232 2.01 -1.56 -6.74
CA SER A 232 2.61 -2.01 -5.48
C SER A 232 4.14 -1.85 -5.51
N VAL A 233 4.78 -2.23 -6.62
CA VAL A 233 6.22 -2.01 -6.82
C VAL A 233 6.57 -0.52 -6.83
N VAL A 234 5.75 0.32 -7.46
CA VAL A 234 5.95 1.78 -7.47
C VAL A 234 5.88 2.34 -6.04
N GLY A 235 4.91 1.93 -5.22
CA GLY A 235 4.76 2.36 -3.83
C GLY A 235 6.03 2.09 -3.02
N ASP A 236 6.50 0.83 -3.00
CA ASP A 236 7.73 0.44 -2.32
C ASP A 236 8.97 1.19 -2.88
N LEU A 237 9.08 1.39 -4.19
CA LEU A 237 10.20 2.15 -4.76
C LEU A 237 10.16 3.62 -4.38
N VAL A 238 9.00 4.26 -4.34
CA VAL A 238 8.84 5.65 -3.92
C VAL A 238 9.19 5.80 -2.44
N GLU A 239 8.71 4.92 -1.59
CA GLU A 239 9.07 4.90 -0.16
C GLU A 239 10.58 4.68 0.04
N SER A 240 11.16 3.71 -0.65
CA SER A 240 12.59 3.45 -0.65
C SER A 240 13.40 4.67 -1.11
N LEU A 241 12.97 5.36 -2.18
CA LEU A 241 13.60 6.61 -2.66
C LEU A 241 13.63 7.67 -1.57
N ILE A 242 12.51 7.89 -0.89
CA ILE A 242 12.37 8.89 0.17
C ILE A 242 13.29 8.55 1.35
N LYS A 243 13.32 7.30 1.79
CA LYS A 243 14.25 6.83 2.84
C LYS A 243 15.71 7.09 2.47
N ARG A 244 16.12 6.73 1.23
CA ARG A 244 17.48 7.01 0.76
C ARG A 244 17.80 8.50 0.74
N SER A 245 16.85 9.33 0.34
CA SER A 245 17.02 10.79 0.34
C SER A 245 17.16 11.38 1.75
N ALA A 246 16.57 10.74 2.75
CA ALA A 246 16.69 11.07 4.16
C ALA A 246 17.95 10.45 4.82
N GLY A 247 18.77 9.70 4.07
CA GLY A 247 19.92 8.97 4.61
C GLY A 247 19.54 7.77 5.48
N ALA A 248 18.30 7.33 5.44
CA ALA A 248 17.76 6.23 6.23
C ALA A 248 17.61 4.94 5.41
N LYS A 249 17.50 3.81 6.10
CA LYS A 249 17.17 2.51 5.51
C LYS A 249 15.73 2.13 5.81
N ASP A 250 15.30 2.33 7.03
CA ASP A 250 13.95 2.05 7.51
C ASP A 250 13.28 3.38 7.87
N SER A 251 11.95 3.48 7.79
CA SER A 251 11.23 4.72 8.09
C SER A 251 11.32 5.13 9.57
N SER A 252 11.43 4.13 10.44
CA SER A 252 11.68 4.28 11.88
C SER A 252 12.11 2.96 12.53
N ALA A 253 12.24 2.94 13.86
CA ALA A 253 12.40 1.72 14.67
C ALA A 253 11.14 1.42 15.52
N LEU A 254 9.97 1.93 15.12
CA LEU A 254 8.73 1.81 15.89
C LEU A 254 8.27 0.36 16.04
N LEU A 255 8.49 -0.47 15.02
CA LEU A 255 8.16 -1.89 15.04
C LEU A 255 9.45 -2.72 15.22
N PRO A 256 9.76 -3.20 16.45
CA PRO A 256 11.02 -3.88 16.74
C PRO A 256 11.31 -5.03 15.78
N GLY A 257 12.42 -4.93 15.05
CA GLY A 257 12.85 -5.88 14.03
C GLY A 257 12.12 -5.82 12.68
N HIS A 258 11.11 -4.94 12.53
CA HIS A 258 10.33 -4.73 11.31
C HIS A 258 10.47 -3.35 10.69
N GLY A 259 11.20 -2.42 11.31
CA GLY A 259 11.28 -1.04 10.84
C GLY A 259 10.10 -0.20 11.31
N GLY A 260 9.62 0.68 10.46
CA GLY A 260 8.46 1.50 10.74
C GLY A 260 7.14 0.97 10.17
N VAL A 261 6.08 1.71 10.41
CA VAL A 261 4.74 1.45 9.85
C VAL A 261 4.74 1.73 8.35
N LEU A 262 5.38 2.80 7.89
CA LEU A 262 5.46 3.11 6.45
C LEU A 262 6.13 1.97 5.68
N ASP A 263 7.19 1.34 6.24
CA ASP A 263 7.84 0.16 5.65
C ASP A 263 6.92 -1.06 5.47
N ARG A 264 5.71 -1.05 6.06
CA ARG A 264 4.73 -2.14 6.00
C ARG A 264 3.52 -1.84 5.13
N VAL A 265 3.29 -0.57 4.82
CA VAL A 265 2.10 -0.13 4.08
C VAL A 265 2.44 0.57 2.75
N ASP A 266 3.71 0.76 2.45
CA ASP A 266 4.23 1.45 1.28
C ASP A 266 3.59 0.99 -0.04
N ALA A 267 3.53 -0.30 -0.27
CA ALA A 267 2.87 -0.90 -1.43
C ALA A 267 1.33 -0.75 -1.40
N LEU A 268 0.73 -0.67 -0.20
CA LEU A 268 -0.71 -0.49 -0.03
C LEU A 268 -1.15 0.95 -0.29
N LEU A 269 -0.28 1.93 -0.11
CA LEU A 269 -0.61 3.35 -0.32
C LEU A 269 -1.16 3.63 -1.73
N PRO A 270 -0.55 3.15 -2.83
CA PRO A 270 -1.13 3.26 -4.16
C PRO A 270 -2.20 2.20 -4.45
N THR A 271 -2.02 0.95 -3.98
CA THR A 271 -2.89 -0.15 -4.42
C THR A 271 -4.31 -0.04 -3.88
N LEU A 272 -4.49 0.45 -2.64
CA LEU A 272 -5.83 0.60 -2.05
C LEU A 272 -6.72 1.58 -2.84
N PRO A 273 -6.34 2.84 -3.08
CA PRO A 273 -7.20 3.76 -3.84
C PRO A 273 -7.38 3.32 -5.30
N ILE A 274 -6.37 2.72 -5.93
CA ILE A 274 -6.49 2.20 -7.29
C ILE A 274 -7.46 1.01 -7.34
N ALA A 275 -7.41 0.10 -6.39
CA ALA A 275 -8.35 -1.01 -6.29
C ALA A 275 -9.79 -0.52 -6.10
N MET A 276 -9.99 0.50 -5.25
CA MET A 276 -11.30 1.16 -5.08
C MET A 276 -11.76 1.83 -6.38
N MET A 277 -10.87 2.53 -7.08
CA MET A 277 -11.20 3.10 -8.39
C MET A 277 -11.66 2.00 -9.35
N LEU A 278 -10.86 0.95 -9.56
CA LEU A 278 -11.17 -0.13 -10.50
C LEU A 278 -12.47 -0.88 -10.15
N ALA A 279 -12.80 -1.01 -8.87
CA ALA A 279 -13.99 -1.70 -8.41
C ALA A 279 -15.29 -0.91 -8.64
N PHE A 280 -15.20 0.44 -8.72
CA PHE A 280 -16.38 1.32 -8.74
C PHE A 280 -16.44 2.23 -9.97
N LEU A 281 -15.46 2.17 -10.91
CA LEU A 281 -15.57 2.69 -12.27
C LEU A 281 -16.64 1.92 -13.03
#